data_be6ed79af6174643f1132d9bb4a4289d
#
_entry.id   be6ed79af6174643f1132d9bb4a4289d
#
_cell.length_a   1.000
_cell.length_b   1.000
_cell.length_c   1.000
_cell.angle_alpha   90.00
_cell.angle_beta   90.00
_cell.angle_gamma   90.00
#
_symmetry.space_group_name_H-M   'P 1'
#
loop_
_entity.id
_entity.type
_entity.pdbx_description
1 polymer ?
#
loop_
_entity_poly.entity_id
_entity_poly.type
_entity_poly.pdbx_seq_one_letter_code
_entity_poly.pdbx_strand_id
1 'polypeptide(L)'
;KYGPQEDWPAWLRDAGSAHVANEARVLSDRIDFFAWLQWIVDEQLGRAQAEAKASGMALGVMDDLAVGIHPRGADVWSDPESFARGIEVGAPPDMYNQLGQNWSQPPWSPTRLAESAYAPLRDMMRTVLRHAGALRMDHIIGLFRLWWIPRGMGADQGAYVRYDHEAMVGVVLLEAYRAGAVIIGEDLGTVEPWARDYLASRGVLGTSVLWFEKQHDGWPLQPAAYRRLALSTVNTHDLPPTAGYLADEHVTLRERLGLLTEPVEQVRAEARVERERMLTRLREHGLLRNDPSEREIVEALYRYIVRTPSALIGIALVDGVGERRTQNQPGTDQEYPNWKIPLADGSGEVVLVEDLPGNVRLSSLLAAVRDELRH
;
A
#
# COMPACT_ATOMS: atom_id res chain seq x y z
N LYS A 1 -21.02 20.69 13.46
CA LYS A 1 -21.84 21.92 13.52
C LYS A 1 -22.29 22.34 12.14
N TYR A 2 -21.41 22.30 11.14
CA TYR A 2 -21.63 22.83 9.80
C TYR A 2 -21.79 21.76 8.70
N GLY A 3 -21.84 20.48 9.06
CA GLY A 3 -21.95 19.39 8.10
C GLY A 3 -20.70 19.17 7.25
N PRO A 4 -20.82 18.54 6.07
CA PRO A 4 -19.73 18.35 5.14
C PRO A 4 -19.09 19.67 4.69
N GLN A 5 -17.82 19.65 4.32
CA GLN A 5 -17.05 20.86 3.98
C GLN A 5 -17.65 21.64 2.78
N GLU A 6 -18.26 20.96 1.83
CA GLU A 6 -18.96 21.58 0.70
C GLU A 6 -20.13 22.47 1.12
N ASP A 7 -20.76 22.16 2.24
CA ASP A 7 -21.89 22.94 2.80
C ASP A 7 -21.41 24.10 3.69
N TRP A 8 -20.11 24.22 3.90
CA TRP A 8 -19.59 25.26 4.76
C TRP A 8 -19.81 26.65 4.15
N PRO A 9 -20.23 27.63 4.95
CA PRO A 9 -20.30 28.99 4.50
C PRO A 9 -18.93 29.51 4.05
N ALA A 10 -18.91 30.43 3.10
CA ALA A 10 -17.67 30.91 2.47
C ALA A 10 -16.62 31.40 3.48
N TRP A 11 -17.06 31.97 4.59
CA TRP A 11 -16.16 32.49 5.64
C TRP A 11 -15.44 31.43 6.47
N LEU A 12 -15.85 30.14 6.40
CA LEU A 12 -15.13 29.00 7.00
C LEU A 12 -14.12 28.33 6.05
N ARG A 13 -14.17 28.68 4.75
CA ARG A 13 -13.30 28.04 3.75
C ARG A 13 -11.85 28.53 3.79
N ASP A 14 -11.63 29.71 4.38
CA ASP A 14 -10.30 30.25 4.63
C ASP A 14 -9.90 29.99 6.08
N ALA A 15 -9.02 29.00 6.30
CA ALA A 15 -8.55 28.59 7.61
C ALA A 15 -7.85 29.73 8.37
N GLY A 16 -7.23 30.69 7.66
CA GLY A 16 -6.55 31.85 8.23
C GLY A 16 -7.47 33.03 8.58
N SER A 17 -8.78 32.95 8.29
CA SER A 17 -9.69 34.07 8.47
C SER A 17 -9.98 34.39 9.94
N ALA A 18 -10.30 35.66 10.23
CA ALA A 18 -10.72 36.10 11.56
C ALA A 18 -12.01 35.39 12.02
N HIS A 19 -12.87 34.99 11.08
CA HIS A 19 -14.07 34.22 11.39
C HIS A 19 -13.75 32.80 11.89
N VAL A 20 -12.81 32.11 11.25
CA VAL A 20 -12.33 30.80 11.72
C VAL A 20 -11.66 30.91 13.08
N ALA A 21 -10.83 31.94 13.29
CA ALA A 21 -10.21 32.19 14.61
C ALA A 21 -11.27 32.45 15.71
N ASN A 22 -12.39 33.09 15.36
CA ASN A 22 -13.49 33.28 16.31
C ASN A 22 -14.24 31.98 16.59
N GLU A 23 -14.57 31.18 15.54
CA GLU A 23 -15.19 29.85 15.72
C GLU A 23 -14.30 28.92 16.54
N ALA A 24 -12.97 28.96 16.34
CA ALA A 24 -12.03 28.18 17.12
C ALA A 24 -12.13 28.47 18.62
N ARG A 25 -12.31 29.73 18.98
CA ARG A 25 -12.56 30.12 20.40
C ARG A 25 -13.87 29.57 20.94
N VAL A 26 -14.93 29.61 20.13
CA VAL A 26 -16.25 29.06 20.51
C VAL A 26 -16.21 27.53 20.65
N LEU A 27 -15.36 26.88 19.88
CA LEU A 27 -15.22 25.42 19.84
C LEU A 27 -14.01 24.91 20.63
N SER A 28 -13.41 25.71 21.51
CA SER A 28 -12.16 25.37 22.22
C SER A 28 -12.19 23.98 22.85
N ASP A 29 -13.24 23.64 23.61
CA ASP A 29 -13.35 22.34 24.28
C ASP A 29 -13.36 21.16 23.28
N ARG A 30 -13.96 21.37 22.11
CA ARG A 30 -13.95 20.34 21.05
C ARG A 30 -12.59 20.23 20.38
N ILE A 31 -11.91 21.35 20.18
CA ILE A 31 -10.54 21.38 19.65
C ILE A 31 -9.59 20.69 20.64
N ASP A 32 -9.69 20.99 21.91
CA ASP A 32 -8.88 20.37 22.96
C ASP A 32 -9.13 18.86 23.04
N PHE A 33 -10.38 18.42 22.88
CA PHE A 33 -10.70 17.00 22.80
C PHE A 33 -10.04 16.32 21.61
N PHE A 34 -10.09 16.90 20.41
CA PHE A 34 -9.44 16.31 19.23
C PHE A 34 -7.91 16.39 19.32
N ALA A 35 -7.36 17.47 19.89
CA ALA A 35 -5.93 17.56 20.16
C ALA A 35 -5.47 16.46 21.13
N TRP A 36 -6.26 16.21 22.19
CA TRP A 36 -6.01 15.12 23.13
C TRP A 36 -6.07 13.75 22.44
N LEU A 37 -7.01 13.51 21.53
CA LEU A 37 -7.05 12.26 20.75
C LEU A 37 -5.78 12.10 19.91
N GLN A 38 -5.29 13.15 19.25
CA GLN A 38 -4.05 13.10 18.49
C GLN A 38 -2.85 12.80 19.40
N TRP A 39 -2.79 13.41 20.58
CA TRP A 39 -1.76 13.11 21.56
C TRP A 39 -1.81 11.64 22.03
N ILE A 40 -2.99 11.10 22.30
CA ILE A 40 -3.14 9.68 22.69
C ILE A 40 -2.63 8.76 21.58
N VAL A 41 -2.96 9.05 20.31
CA VAL A 41 -2.47 8.26 19.17
C VAL A 41 -0.95 8.33 19.07
N ASP A 42 -0.35 9.51 19.19
CA ASP A 42 1.11 9.71 19.17
C ASP A 42 1.80 8.88 20.26
N GLU A 43 1.29 8.95 21.51
CA GLU A 43 1.79 8.16 22.64
C GLU A 43 1.67 6.65 22.42
N GLN A 44 0.53 6.18 21.85
CA GLN A 44 0.31 4.77 21.61
C GLN A 44 1.20 4.23 20.49
N LEU A 45 1.38 4.98 19.40
CA LEU A 45 2.30 4.60 18.31
C LEU A 45 3.75 4.56 18.83
N GLY A 46 4.16 5.55 19.63
CA GLY A 46 5.49 5.55 20.25
C GLY A 46 5.73 4.35 21.15
N ARG A 47 4.73 3.96 21.95
CA ARG A 47 4.81 2.76 22.80
C ARG A 47 4.84 1.48 21.96
N ALA A 48 4.03 1.37 20.90
CA ALA A 48 4.04 0.22 20.01
C ALA A 48 5.42 0.01 19.36
N GLN A 49 6.03 1.08 18.85
CA GLN A 49 7.39 1.03 18.31
C GLN A 49 8.43 0.64 19.37
N ALA A 50 8.34 1.22 20.56
CA ALA A 50 9.26 0.90 21.64
C ALA A 50 9.16 -0.56 22.07
N GLU A 51 7.95 -1.09 22.21
CA GLU A 51 7.70 -2.49 22.57
C GLU A 51 8.18 -3.45 21.46
N ALA A 52 7.91 -3.14 20.20
CA ALA A 52 8.41 -3.92 19.06
C ALA A 52 9.94 -4.00 19.08
N LYS A 53 10.63 -2.90 19.31
CA LYS A 53 12.10 -2.86 19.43
C LYS A 53 12.60 -3.62 20.66
N ALA A 54 11.95 -3.47 21.80
CA ALA A 54 12.28 -4.17 23.05
C ALA A 54 12.12 -5.70 22.91
N SER A 55 11.14 -6.14 22.10
CA SER A 55 10.90 -7.54 21.75
C SER A 55 11.90 -8.10 20.73
N GLY A 56 12.89 -7.30 20.28
CA GLY A 56 13.97 -7.73 19.39
C GLY A 56 13.68 -7.55 17.89
N MET A 57 12.60 -6.86 17.51
CA MET A 57 12.33 -6.54 16.11
C MET A 57 13.35 -5.51 15.58
N ALA A 58 14.05 -5.85 14.50
CA ALA A 58 15.11 -5.01 13.96
C ALA A 58 14.61 -3.65 13.45
N LEU A 59 13.46 -3.63 12.79
CA LEU A 59 12.82 -2.39 12.30
C LEU A 59 11.73 -1.89 13.26
N GLY A 60 11.03 -2.79 13.95
CA GLY A 60 9.82 -2.46 14.69
C GLY A 60 8.63 -2.29 13.74
N VAL A 61 7.87 -1.22 13.91
CA VAL A 61 6.70 -0.91 13.10
C VAL A 61 7.12 -0.33 11.74
N MET A 62 6.47 -0.80 10.68
CA MET A 62 6.53 -0.22 9.34
C MET A 62 5.18 0.44 9.06
N ASP A 63 5.20 1.75 8.86
CA ASP A 63 4.02 2.49 8.44
C ASP A 63 3.82 2.43 6.93
N ASP A 64 2.60 2.71 6.48
CA ASP A 64 2.23 2.77 5.07
C ASP A 64 1.66 4.16 4.74
N LEU A 65 2.37 4.89 3.86
CA LEU A 65 1.99 6.23 3.45
C LEU A 65 1.21 6.16 2.14
N ALA A 66 -0.05 6.56 2.18
CA ALA A 66 -0.91 6.66 1.00
C ALA A 66 -0.36 7.68 -0.02
N VAL A 67 -0.74 7.51 -1.29
CA VAL A 67 -0.28 8.36 -2.39
C VAL A 67 -0.67 9.83 -2.22
N GLY A 68 -1.74 10.11 -1.52
CA GLY A 68 -2.24 11.47 -1.25
C GLY A 68 -3.18 11.55 -0.07
N ILE A 69 -3.90 12.65 0.03
CA ILE A 69 -4.79 12.98 1.15
C ILE A 69 -6.22 13.20 0.69
N HIS A 70 -7.16 13.11 1.63
CA HIS A 70 -8.56 13.34 1.33
C HIS A 70 -8.80 14.80 0.90
N PRO A 71 -9.49 15.06 -0.22
CA PRO A 71 -9.66 16.42 -0.79
C PRO A 71 -10.43 17.37 0.13
N ARG A 72 -11.18 16.85 1.09
CA ARG A 72 -11.95 17.61 2.10
C ARG A 72 -11.35 17.40 3.50
N GLY A 73 -10.09 17.00 3.58
CA GLY A 73 -9.36 16.83 4.83
C GLY A 73 -8.84 18.16 5.41
N ALA A 74 -8.34 18.08 6.62
CA ALA A 74 -7.76 19.23 7.33
C ALA A 74 -6.55 19.80 6.60
N ASP A 75 -5.72 18.94 5.99
CA ASP A 75 -4.50 19.35 5.28
C ASP A 75 -4.82 20.28 4.11
N VAL A 76 -5.78 19.88 3.24
CA VAL A 76 -6.20 20.73 2.10
C VAL A 76 -6.87 22.02 2.57
N TRP A 77 -7.61 21.98 3.67
CA TRP A 77 -8.27 23.17 4.21
C TRP A 77 -7.27 24.14 4.85
N SER A 78 -6.27 23.63 5.57
CA SER A 78 -5.29 24.47 6.25
C SER A 78 -4.22 25.04 5.31
N ASP A 79 -3.87 24.32 4.25
CA ASP A 79 -2.86 24.74 3.26
C ASP A 79 -3.32 24.48 1.80
N PRO A 80 -4.42 25.12 1.35
CA PRO A 80 -4.98 24.87 0.03
C PRO A 80 -4.07 25.31 -1.12
N GLU A 81 -3.09 26.18 -0.87
CA GLU A 81 -2.18 26.69 -1.90
C GLU A 81 -1.09 25.67 -2.27
N SER A 82 -0.78 24.73 -1.40
CA SER A 82 0.18 23.65 -1.69
C SER A 82 -0.36 22.62 -2.67
N PHE A 83 -1.66 22.61 -2.96
CA PHE A 83 -2.30 21.64 -3.84
C PHE A 83 -2.75 22.26 -5.17
N ALA A 84 -2.72 21.44 -6.25
CA ALA A 84 -3.24 21.84 -7.56
C ALA A 84 -4.78 21.84 -7.55
N ARG A 85 -5.39 23.01 -7.76
CA ARG A 85 -6.85 23.18 -7.70
C ARG A 85 -7.53 22.55 -8.92
N GLY A 86 -8.64 21.85 -8.69
CA GLY A 86 -9.45 21.26 -9.76
C GLY A 86 -8.82 20.05 -10.45
N ILE A 87 -7.81 19.48 -9.83
CA ILE A 87 -7.10 18.29 -10.32
C ILE A 87 -7.22 17.16 -9.29
N GLU A 88 -7.27 15.94 -9.79
CA GLU A 88 -7.28 14.70 -9.02
C GLU A 88 -6.15 13.79 -9.52
N VAL A 89 -5.62 12.95 -8.64
CA VAL A 89 -4.58 11.97 -8.97
C VAL A 89 -5.21 10.64 -9.32
N GLY A 90 -4.58 9.92 -10.22
CA GLY A 90 -4.97 8.56 -10.58
C GLY A 90 -3.89 7.83 -11.37
N ALA A 91 -4.33 6.85 -12.14
CA ALA A 91 -3.50 6.11 -13.09
C ALA A 91 -4.21 6.02 -14.45
N PRO A 92 -3.47 6.09 -15.57
CA PRO A 92 -4.05 5.87 -16.88
C PRO A 92 -4.53 4.43 -17.05
N PRO A 93 -5.38 4.15 -18.05
CA PRO A 93 -5.69 2.78 -18.45
C PRO A 93 -4.42 1.96 -18.71
N ASP A 94 -4.37 0.75 -18.17
CA ASP A 94 -3.27 -0.20 -18.36
C ASP A 94 -3.80 -1.64 -18.50
N MET A 95 -2.88 -2.60 -18.62
CA MET A 95 -3.24 -4.01 -18.78
C MET A 95 -3.91 -4.63 -17.53
N TYR A 96 -3.73 -4.03 -16.35
CA TYR A 96 -4.33 -4.49 -15.09
C TYR A 96 -5.64 -3.78 -14.78
N ASN A 97 -5.77 -2.52 -15.20
CA ASN A 97 -6.97 -1.71 -15.03
C ASN A 97 -7.26 -0.92 -16.31
N GLN A 98 -8.04 -1.56 -17.20
CA GLN A 98 -8.32 -1.04 -18.55
C GLN A 98 -9.16 0.26 -18.56
N LEU A 99 -9.83 0.59 -17.46
CA LEU A 99 -10.59 1.83 -17.33
C LEU A 99 -9.73 2.97 -16.74
N GLY A 100 -8.50 2.65 -16.30
CA GLY A 100 -7.71 3.56 -15.47
C GLY A 100 -8.31 3.71 -14.07
N GLN A 101 -7.70 4.56 -13.26
CA GLN A 101 -8.15 4.81 -11.90
C GLN A 101 -8.16 6.32 -11.63
N ASN A 102 -9.18 6.79 -10.94
CA ASN A 102 -9.21 8.11 -10.31
C ASN A 102 -9.29 7.92 -8.79
N TRP A 103 -8.26 8.35 -8.07
CA TRP A 103 -8.17 8.22 -6.61
C TRP A 103 -8.78 9.42 -5.88
N SER A 104 -9.30 10.42 -6.62
CA SER A 104 -9.97 11.62 -6.09
C SER A 104 -9.13 12.46 -5.12
N GLN A 105 -7.82 12.26 -5.10
CA GLN A 105 -6.90 12.95 -4.19
C GLN A 105 -6.27 14.15 -4.92
N PRO A 106 -6.14 15.33 -4.29
CA PRO A 106 -5.49 16.48 -4.89
C PRO A 106 -3.97 16.29 -4.89
N PRO A 107 -3.28 16.47 -6.03
CA PRO A 107 -1.82 16.45 -6.06
C PRO A 107 -1.23 17.74 -5.51
N TRP A 108 -0.02 17.65 -4.97
CA TRP A 108 0.76 18.86 -4.68
C TRP A 108 1.09 19.64 -5.95
N SER A 109 1.08 20.96 -5.86
CA SER A 109 1.58 21.83 -6.90
C SER A 109 3.11 21.81 -6.93
N PRO A 110 3.77 21.38 -8.04
CA PRO A 110 5.23 21.36 -8.12
C PRO A 110 5.87 22.74 -7.88
N THR A 111 5.23 23.79 -8.39
CA THR A 111 5.72 25.18 -8.22
C THR A 111 5.67 25.60 -6.75
N ARG A 112 4.55 25.32 -6.06
CA ARG A 112 4.39 25.67 -4.64
C ARG A 112 5.32 24.88 -3.73
N LEU A 113 5.55 23.59 -4.05
CA LEU A 113 6.55 22.80 -3.34
C LEU A 113 7.95 23.41 -3.46
N ALA A 114 8.36 23.80 -4.67
CA ALA A 114 9.66 24.43 -4.89
C ALA A 114 9.77 25.79 -4.16
N GLU A 115 8.74 26.64 -4.25
CA GLU A 115 8.68 27.96 -3.57
C GLU A 115 8.78 27.83 -2.04
N SER A 116 8.19 26.77 -1.46
CA SER A 116 8.25 26.48 -0.02
C SER A 116 9.48 25.68 0.41
N ALA A 117 10.44 25.43 -0.49
CA ALA A 117 11.57 24.53 -0.29
C ALA A 117 11.11 23.14 0.24
N TYR A 118 10.03 22.62 -0.33
CA TYR A 118 9.43 21.31 -0.03
C TYR A 118 8.99 21.14 1.44
N ALA A 119 8.67 22.24 2.12
CA ALA A 119 8.28 22.20 3.53
C ALA A 119 7.10 21.25 3.83
N PRO A 120 5.99 21.22 3.03
CA PRO A 120 4.89 20.30 3.29
C PRO A 120 5.32 18.82 3.24
N LEU A 121 6.13 18.42 2.25
CA LEU A 121 6.67 17.06 2.14
C LEU A 121 7.58 16.73 3.35
N ARG A 122 8.49 17.64 3.68
CA ARG A 122 9.40 17.49 4.82
C ARG A 122 8.63 17.27 6.13
N ASP A 123 7.64 18.08 6.39
CA ASP A 123 6.91 18.05 7.66
C ASP A 123 5.99 16.82 7.75
N MET A 124 5.41 16.39 6.62
CA MET A 124 4.72 15.11 6.52
C MET A 124 5.67 13.94 6.82
N MET A 125 6.85 13.88 6.18
CA MET A 125 7.83 12.82 6.41
C MET A 125 8.30 12.77 7.87
N ARG A 126 8.53 13.90 8.51
CA ARG A 126 8.86 13.97 9.95
C ARG A 126 7.77 13.41 10.83
N THR A 127 6.53 13.65 10.46
CA THR A 127 5.38 13.18 11.24
C THR A 127 5.21 11.67 11.11
N VAL A 128 5.18 11.13 9.89
CA VAL A 128 4.96 9.69 9.68
C VAL A 128 6.14 8.83 10.13
N LEU A 129 7.37 9.35 10.08
CA LEU A 129 8.57 8.63 10.51
C LEU A 129 8.84 8.73 12.02
N ARG A 130 8.05 9.50 12.77
CA ARG A 130 8.33 9.76 14.19
C ARG A 130 8.39 8.48 15.02
N HIS A 131 7.54 7.52 14.75
CA HIS A 131 7.39 6.27 15.49
C HIS A 131 7.53 5.03 14.62
N ALA A 132 8.14 5.14 13.44
CA ALA A 132 8.31 4.04 12.50
C ALA A 132 9.79 3.70 12.30
N GLY A 133 10.11 2.42 12.20
CA GLY A 133 11.44 1.95 11.79
C GLY A 133 11.57 1.69 10.29
N ALA A 134 10.43 1.68 9.59
CA ALA A 134 10.35 1.64 8.13
C ALA A 134 9.08 2.35 7.64
N LEU A 135 9.09 2.75 6.39
CA LEU A 135 7.94 3.36 5.72
C LEU A 135 7.78 2.76 4.34
N ARG A 136 6.62 2.15 4.07
CA ARG A 136 6.18 1.89 2.69
C ARG A 136 5.55 3.17 2.14
N MET A 137 6.04 3.59 0.99
CA MET A 137 5.45 4.70 0.25
C MET A 137 4.65 4.15 -0.91
N ASP A 138 3.34 4.32 -0.84
CA ASP A 138 2.45 3.93 -1.92
C ASP A 138 2.72 4.77 -3.17
N HIS A 139 2.73 4.11 -4.34
CA HIS A 139 3.00 4.73 -5.63
C HIS A 139 4.23 5.67 -5.61
N ILE A 140 5.39 5.17 -5.17
CA ILE A 140 6.62 6.00 -5.00
C ILE A 140 7.03 6.76 -6.25
N ILE A 141 6.60 6.29 -7.44
CA ILE A 141 6.80 6.98 -8.71
C ILE A 141 6.11 8.34 -8.74
N GLY A 142 5.16 8.57 -7.85
CA GLY A 142 4.57 9.88 -7.59
C GLY A 142 5.57 10.98 -7.22
N LEU A 143 6.76 10.62 -6.72
CA LEU A 143 7.86 11.57 -6.49
C LEU A 143 8.52 12.06 -7.81
N PHE A 144 8.30 11.33 -8.91
CA PHE A 144 8.84 11.64 -10.23
C PHE A 144 7.79 12.24 -11.13
N ARG A 145 6.61 11.66 -11.19
CA ARG A 145 5.46 12.10 -11.97
C ARG A 145 4.18 11.52 -11.41
N LEU A 146 3.08 12.27 -11.49
CA LEU A 146 1.73 11.81 -11.18
C LEU A 146 0.83 11.95 -12.40
N TRP A 147 -0.13 11.05 -12.55
CA TRP A 147 -1.20 11.14 -13.51
C TRP A 147 -2.25 12.11 -12.99
N TRP A 148 -2.37 13.27 -13.61
CA TRP A 148 -3.30 14.33 -13.24
C TRP A 148 -4.55 14.25 -14.10
N ILE A 149 -5.70 14.18 -13.46
CA ILE A 149 -7.02 14.10 -14.08
C ILE A 149 -7.76 15.39 -13.71
N PRO A 150 -8.24 16.18 -14.70
CA PRO A 150 -9.12 17.30 -14.40
C PRO A 150 -10.40 16.80 -13.72
N ARG A 151 -10.80 17.47 -12.64
CA ARG A 151 -11.97 17.06 -11.85
C ARG A 151 -13.21 16.92 -12.73
N GLY A 152 -13.91 15.79 -12.61
CA GLY A 152 -15.09 15.46 -13.40
C GLY A 152 -14.79 14.83 -14.75
N MET A 153 -13.54 14.63 -15.10
CA MET A 153 -13.12 13.90 -16.29
C MET A 153 -12.87 12.42 -15.98
N GLY A 154 -12.89 11.59 -17.03
CA GLY A 154 -12.52 10.17 -16.93
C GLY A 154 -11.01 9.99 -16.67
N ALA A 155 -10.63 8.85 -16.12
CA ALA A 155 -9.23 8.54 -15.85
C ALA A 155 -8.37 8.48 -17.12
N ASP A 156 -8.96 8.20 -18.29
CA ASP A 156 -8.34 8.19 -19.61
C ASP A 156 -8.00 9.60 -20.13
N GLN A 157 -8.53 10.67 -19.52
CA GLN A 157 -8.39 12.06 -19.96
C GLN A 157 -7.37 12.85 -19.16
N GLY A 158 -6.45 12.16 -18.50
CA GLY A 158 -5.39 12.78 -17.73
C GLY A 158 -4.10 13.05 -18.52
N ALA A 159 -3.11 13.55 -17.81
CA ALA A 159 -1.75 13.72 -18.32
C ALA A 159 -0.72 13.55 -17.18
N TYR A 160 0.48 13.06 -17.51
CA TYR A 160 1.57 13.03 -16.55
C TYR A 160 2.14 14.42 -16.30
N VAL A 161 2.16 14.82 -15.04
CA VAL A 161 2.86 16.02 -14.56
C VAL A 161 4.11 15.58 -13.79
N ARG A 162 5.25 16.15 -14.17
CA ARG A 162 6.54 15.82 -13.56
C ARG A 162 6.82 16.68 -12.34
N TYR A 163 7.52 16.08 -11.39
CA TYR A 163 8.07 16.73 -10.21
C TYR A 163 9.60 16.78 -10.32
N ASP A 164 10.23 17.65 -9.54
CA ASP A 164 11.67 17.60 -9.30
C ASP A 164 11.96 16.40 -8.38
N HIS A 165 12.19 15.24 -8.98
CA HIS A 165 12.40 14.01 -8.27
C HIS A 165 13.69 14.01 -7.44
N GLU A 166 14.71 14.76 -7.83
CA GLU A 166 15.95 14.86 -7.04
C GLU A 166 15.68 15.54 -5.72
N ALA A 167 14.95 16.65 -5.73
CA ALA A 167 14.55 17.35 -4.51
C ALA A 167 13.57 16.51 -3.67
N MET A 168 12.53 15.92 -4.30
CA MET A 168 11.52 15.12 -3.61
C MET A 168 12.14 13.90 -2.91
N VAL A 169 12.88 13.08 -3.64
CA VAL A 169 13.58 11.91 -3.09
C VAL A 169 14.64 12.34 -2.08
N GLY A 170 15.35 13.45 -2.33
CA GLY A 170 16.32 14.00 -1.40
C GLY A 170 15.71 14.34 -0.03
N VAL A 171 14.53 14.97 0.00
CA VAL A 171 13.81 15.28 1.25
C VAL A 171 13.38 14.01 1.95
N VAL A 172 12.78 13.05 1.24
CA VAL A 172 12.36 11.76 1.81
C VAL A 172 13.53 11.05 2.47
N LEU A 173 14.66 10.94 1.78
CA LEU A 173 15.84 10.24 2.29
C LEU A 173 16.51 10.98 3.45
N LEU A 174 16.54 12.30 3.42
CA LEU A 174 17.09 13.09 4.52
C LEU A 174 16.29 12.87 5.82
N GLU A 175 14.96 12.90 5.75
CA GLU A 175 14.12 12.71 6.93
C GLU A 175 14.14 11.22 7.37
N ALA A 176 14.20 10.27 6.44
CA ALA A 176 14.38 8.85 6.76
C ALA A 176 15.72 8.59 7.47
N TYR A 177 16.81 9.17 6.98
CA TYR A 177 18.12 9.08 7.63
C TYR A 177 18.09 9.65 9.06
N ARG A 178 17.45 10.79 9.26
CA ARG A 178 17.29 11.42 10.58
C ARG A 178 16.47 10.56 11.55
N ALA A 179 15.46 9.88 11.03
CA ALA A 179 14.61 8.97 11.81
C ALA A 179 15.25 7.59 12.03
N GLY A 180 16.33 7.25 11.30
CA GLY A 180 16.89 5.89 11.29
C GLY A 180 15.95 4.85 10.68
N ALA A 181 15.12 5.26 9.73
CA ALA A 181 14.09 4.41 9.11
C ALA A 181 14.46 3.97 7.69
N VAL A 182 13.95 2.81 7.29
CA VAL A 182 14.08 2.25 5.94
C VAL A 182 12.91 2.70 5.07
N ILE A 183 13.17 3.13 3.83
CA ILE A 183 12.13 3.44 2.85
C ILE A 183 11.94 2.26 1.89
N ILE A 184 10.68 1.84 1.74
CA ILE A 184 10.24 0.84 0.78
C ILE A 184 9.25 1.53 -0.17
N GLY A 185 9.58 1.59 -1.45
CA GLY A 185 8.68 2.15 -2.45
C GLY A 185 7.79 1.08 -3.07
N GLU A 186 6.49 1.34 -3.15
CA GLU A 186 5.63 0.60 -4.06
C GLU A 186 5.94 1.12 -5.48
N ASP A 187 6.60 0.29 -6.29
CA ASP A 187 7.05 0.57 -7.65
C ASP A 187 6.48 -0.45 -8.65
N LEU A 188 5.23 -0.87 -8.41
CA LEU A 188 4.50 -1.80 -9.26
C LEU A 188 3.93 -1.07 -10.51
N GLY A 189 3.47 -1.83 -11.49
CA GLY A 189 2.87 -1.31 -12.72
C GLY A 189 3.89 -0.76 -13.72
N THR A 190 3.46 0.25 -14.48
CA THR A 190 4.27 0.83 -15.57
C THR A 190 5.27 1.86 -15.05
N VAL A 191 6.45 1.37 -14.70
CA VAL A 191 7.56 2.18 -14.17
C VAL A 191 8.73 2.14 -15.14
N GLU A 192 9.30 3.31 -15.47
CA GLU A 192 10.49 3.36 -16.29
C GLU A 192 11.69 2.74 -15.55
N PRO A 193 12.50 1.90 -16.24
CA PRO A 193 13.66 1.23 -15.60
C PRO A 193 14.61 2.19 -14.89
N TRP A 194 14.89 3.36 -15.48
CA TRP A 194 15.79 4.34 -14.90
C TRP A 194 15.32 4.87 -13.54
N ALA A 195 14.01 4.96 -13.31
CA ALA A 195 13.46 5.44 -12.03
C ALA A 195 13.68 4.41 -10.91
N ARG A 196 13.50 3.10 -11.23
CA ARG A 196 13.88 2.01 -10.31
C ARG A 196 15.36 2.00 -10.01
N ASP A 197 16.21 2.15 -11.04
CA ASP A 197 17.67 2.21 -10.88
C ASP A 197 18.09 3.42 -10.02
N TYR A 198 17.46 4.57 -10.24
CA TYR A 198 17.69 5.77 -9.44
C TYR A 198 17.35 5.55 -7.98
N LEU A 199 16.16 5.01 -7.66
CA LEU A 199 15.74 4.70 -6.30
C LEU A 199 16.69 3.68 -5.64
N ALA A 200 17.01 2.61 -6.34
CA ALA A 200 17.94 1.59 -5.85
C ALA A 200 19.33 2.17 -5.57
N SER A 201 19.86 3.04 -6.45
CA SER A 201 21.15 3.71 -6.25
C SER A 201 21.18 4.61 -5.00
N ARG A 202 20.02 5.05 -4.54
CA ARG A 202 19.83 5.87 -3.34
C ARG A 202 19.48 5.04 -2.09
N GLY A 203 19.46 3.69 -2.18
CA GLY A 203 19.17 2.79 -1.07
C GLY A 203 17.69 2.62 -0.74
N VAL A 204 16.78 3.08 -1.61
CA VAL A 204 15.34 2.82 -1.48
C VAL A 204 15.06 1.40 -1.94
N LEU A 205 14.35 0.63 -1.11
CA LEU A 205 13.90 -0.70 -1.47
C LEU A 205 12.67 -0.59 -2.38
N GLY A 206 12.60 -1.45 -3.41
CA GLY A 206 11.38 -1.62 -4.18
C GLY A 206 10.44 -2.67 -3.58
N THR A 207 9.31 -2.91 -4.22
CA THR A 207 8.36 -3.97 -3.87
C THR A 207 8.33 -5.03 -4.95
N SER A 208 8.54 -6.30 -4.59
CA SER A 208 8.44 -7.46 -5.48
C SER A 208 7.28 -8.34 -5.02
N VAL A 209 6.21 -8.37 -5.78
CA VAL A 209 5.04 -9.23 -5.51
C VAL A 209 5.12 -10.46 -6.38
N LEU A 210 5.07 -11.65 -5.78
CA LEU A 210 5.30 -12.93 -6.45
C LEU A 210 4.48 -13.09 -7.74
N TRP A 211 3.21 -12.71 -7.74
CA TRP A 211 2.32 -12.83 -8.89
C TRP A 211 2.69 -11.91 -10.06
N PHE A 212 3.45 -10.85 -9.82
CA PHE A 212 3.88 -9.89 -10.86
C PHE A 212 5.30 -10.14 -11.35
N GLU A 213 6.07 -10.94 -10.64
CA GLU A 213 7.45 -11.25 -11.00
C GLU A 213 7.50 -12.38 -12.04
N LYS A 214 7.44 -12.00 -13.31
CA LYS A 214 7.36 -12.92 -14.47
C LYS A 214 8.51 -12.70 -15.44
N GLN A 215 8.92 -13.76 -16.10
CA GLN A 215 9.78 -13.73 -17.28
C GLN A 215 8.99 -13.20 -18.49
N HIS A 216 9.71 -12.88 -19.56
CA HIS A 216 9.08 -12.36 -20.79
C HIS A 216 8.06 -13.33 -21.42
N ASP A 217 8.23 -14.63 -21.22
CA ASP A 217 7.32 -15.69 -21.68
C ASP A 217 6.15 -15.97 -20.72
N GLY A 218 6.00 -15.16 -19.68
CA GLY A 218 4.95 -15.26 -18.67
C GLY A 218 5.15 -16.34 -17.61
N TRP A 219 6.32 -16.99 -17.57
CA TRP A 219 6.66 -17.89 -16.47
C TRP A 219 7.07 -17.11 -15.22
N PRO A 220 6.80 -17.63 -14.00
CA PRO A 220 7.27 -17.02 -12.78
C PRO A 220 8.79 -16.86 -12.79
N LEU A 221 9.26 -15.71 -12.33
CA LEU A 221 10.68 -15.39 -12.23
C LEU A 221 11.38 -16.36 -11.28
N GLN A 222 12.59 -16.80 -11.62
CA GLN A 222 13.39 -17.64 -10.70
C GLN A 222 13.78 -16.85 -9.44
N PRO A 223 13.84 -17.47 -8.25
CA PRO A 223 14.18 -16.77 -7.01
C PRO A 223 15.46 -15.95 -7.11
N ALA A 224 16.50 -16.50 -7.68
CA ALA A 224 17.80 -15.84 -7.83
C ALA A 224 17.78 -14.58 -8.72
N ALA A 225 16.73 -14.39 -9.52
CA ALA A 225 16.56 -13.24 -10.42
C ALA A 225 15.77 -12.07 -9.79
N TYR A 226 15.27 -12.25 -8.57
CA TYR A 226 14.58 -11.17 -7.85
C TYR A 226 15.56 -10.05 -7.46
N ARG A 227 15.00 -8.86 -7.25
CA ARG A 227 15.77 -7.68 -6.83
C ARG A 227 16.31 -7.87 -5.40
N ARG A 228 17.57 -7.52 -5.20
CA ARG A 228 18.18 -7.54 -3.86
C ARG A 228 17.62 -6.43 -2.96
N LEU A 229 17.54 -5.21 -3.46
CA LEU A 229 16.97 -4.07 -2.72
C LEU A 229 15.46 -4.06 -2.91
N ALA A 230 14.76 -4.99 -2.29
CA ALA A 230 13.32 -5.10 -2.33
C ALA A 230 12.75 -5.72 -1.04
N LEU A 231 11.48 -5.41 -0.80
CA LEU A 231 10.57 -6.20 0.02
C LEU A 231 9.86 -7.18 -0.91
N SER A 232 10.11 -8.48 -0.77
CA SER A 232 9.39 -9.52 -1.51
C SER A 232 8.25 -10.08 -0.68
N THR A 233 7.09 -10.21 -1.30
CA THR A 233 5.88 -10.75 -0.66
C THR A 233 5.08 -11.60 -1.65
N VAL A 234 4.23 -12.49 -1.14
CA VAL A 234 3.31 -13.27 -2.00
C VAL A 234 2.18 -12.38 -2.51
N ASN A 235 1.59 -11.57 -1.62
CA ASN A 235 0.51 -10.65 -1.95
C ASN A 235 0.65 -9.32 -1.20
N THR A 236 -0.27 -8.40 -1.47
CA THR A 236 -0.45 -7.14 -0.74
C THR A 236 -1.91 -7.02 -0.28
N HIS A 237 -2.23 -5.96 0.45
CA HIS A 237 -3.61 -5.67 0.86
C HIS A 237 -4.55 -5.34 -0.32
N ASP A 238 -4.00 -4.96 -1.49
CA ASP A 238 -4.74 -4.68 -2.73
C ASP A 238 -4.95 -5.92 -3.61
N LEU A 239 -4.42 -7.05 -3.18
CA LEU A 239 -4.59 -8.33 -3.84
C LEU A 239 -5.45 -9.27 -2.99
N PRO A 240 -6.10 -10.26 -3.61
CA PRO A 240 -6.80 -11.27 -2.85
C PRO A 240 -5.82 -12.05 -1.96
N PRO A 241 -6.24 -12.48 -0.75
CA PRO A 241 -5.48 -13.45 0.01
C PRO A 241 -5.18 -14.69 -0.82
N THR A 242 -4.04 -15.33 -0.57
CA THR A 242 -3.55 -16.44 -1.41
C THR A 242 -4.55 -17.58 -1.50
N ALA A 243 -5.23 -17.95 -0.41
CA ALA A 243 -6.27 -18.98 -0.43
C ALA A 243 -7.45 -18.63 -1.34
N GLY A 244 -7.92 -17.38 -1.29
CA GLY A 244 -8.96 -16.86 -2.19
C GLY A 244 -8.53 -16.81 -3.66
N TYR A 245 -7.27 -16.43 -3.91
CA TYR A 245 -6.67 -16.44 -5.25
C TYR A 245 -6.61 -17.87 -5.84
N LEU A 246 -6.15 -18.84 -5.04
CA LEU A 246 -6.08 -20.25 -5.47
C LEU A 246 -7.46 -20.84 -5.79
N ALA A 247 -8.52 -20.31 -5.19
CA ALA A 247 -9.90 -20.73 -5.40
C ALA A 247 -10.67 -19.91 -6.47
N ASP A 248 -10.01 -19.02 -7.21
CA ASP A 248 -10.59 -18.11 -8.20
C ASP A 248 -11.68 -17.16 -7.63
N GLU A 249 -11.70 -16.93 -6.29
CA GLU A 249 -12.71 -16.07 -5.64
C GLU A 249 -12.59 -14.62 -6.07
N HIS A 250 -11.39 -14.17 -6.39
CA HIS A 250 -11.13 -12.82 -6.92
C HIS A 250 -11.78 -12.60 -8.29
N VAL A 251 -11.82 -13.62 -9.17
CA VAL A 251 -12.49 -13.52 -10.47
C VAL A 251 -13.99 -13.40 -10.25
N THR A 252 -14.55 -14.23 -9.36
CA THR A 252 -15.97 -14.18 -9.00
C THR A 252 -16.37 -12.84 -8.37
N LEU A 253 -15.50 -12.28 -7.52
CA LEU A 253 -15.73 -10.96 -6.92
C LEU A 253 -15.75 -9.85 -7.99
N ARG A 254 -14.74 -9.82 -8.88
CA ARG A 254 -14.64 -8.82 -9.95
C ARG A 254 -15.80 -8.93 -10.95
N GLU A 255 -16.24 -10.15 -11.29
CA GLU A 255 -17.43 -10.39 -12.10
C GLU A 255 -18.68 -9.78 -11.46
N ARG A 256 -18.93 -10.07 -10.17
CA ARG A 256 -20.06 -9.54 -9.41
C ARG A 256 -20.07 -8.01 -9.32
N LEU A 257 -18.90 -7.41 -9.25
CA LEU A 257 -18.72 -5.95 -9.15
C LEU A 257 -18.69 -5.25 -10.52
N GLY A 258 -18.79 -6.00 -11.63
CA GLY A 258 -18.75 -5.42 -12.98
C GLY A 258 -17.37 -4.86 -13.38
N LEU A 259 -16.29 -5.36 -12.77
CA LEU A 259 -14.92 -4.88 -13.00
C LEU A 259 -14.18 -5.65 -14.10
N LEU A 260 -14.82 -6.66 -14.70
CA LEU A 260 -14.22 -7.40 -15.80
C LEU A 260 -14.56 -6.72 -17.14
N THR A 261 -13.55 -6.56 -17.98
CA THR A 261 -13.69 -6.05 -19.36
C THR A 261 -13.66 -7.17 -20.40
N GLU A 262 -13.21 -8.36 -19.99
CA GLU A 262 -13.16 -9.58 -20.81
C GLU A 262 -14.19 -10.61 -20.32
N PRO A 263 -14.57 -11.59 -21.17
CA PRO A 263 -15.46 -12.66 -20.75
C PRO A 263 -14.89 -13.42 -19.53
N VAL A 264 -15.72 -13.67 -18.53
CA VAL A 264 -15.31 -14.30 -17.27
C VAL A 264 -14.60 -15.65 -17.46
N GLU A 265 -15.02 -16.43 -18.45
CA GLU A 265 -14.40 -17.73 -18.77
C GLU A 265 -12.96 -17.57 -19.27
N GLN A 266 -12.68 -16.51 -20.02
CA GLN A 266 -11.32 -16.19 -20.45
C GLN A 266 -10.45 -15.81 -19.24
N VAL A 267 -10.92 -14.90 -18.38
CA VAL A 267 -10.20 -14.50 -17.17
C VAL A 267 -9.92 -15.70 -16.26
N ARG A 268 -10.91 -16.61 -16.08
CA ARG A 268 -10.70 -17.86 -15.34
C ARG A 268 -9.66 -18.78 -15.97
N ALA A 269 -9.66 -18.90 -17.31
CA ALA A 269 -8.68 -19.70 -18.03
C ALA A 269 -7.26 -19.16 -17.84
N GLU A 270 -7.08 -17.86 -17.96
CA GLU A 270 -5.80 -17.18 -17.74
C GLU A 270 -5.30 -17.36 -16.30
N ALA A 271 -6.14 -17.11 -15.30
CA ALA A 271 -5.81 -17.32 -13.88
C ALA A 271 -5.40 -18.78 -13.60
N ARG A 272 -6.05 -19.75 -14.25
CA ARG A 272 -5.68 -21.17 -14.14
C ARG A 272 -4.29 -21.44 -14.71
N VAL A 273 -3.99 -20.91 -15.91
CA VAL A 273 -2.66 -21.07 -16.55
C VAL A 273 -1.57 -20.46 -15.66
N GLU A 274 -1.81 -19.27 -15.14
CA GLU A 274 -0.86 -18.59 -14.23
C GLU A 274 -0.59 -19.43 -12.97
N ARG A 275 -1.64 -19.91 -12.33
CA ARG A 275 -1.55 -20.78 -11.15
C ARG A 275 -0.77 -22.06 -11.45
N GLU A 276 -1.08 -22.77 -12.56
CA GLU A 276 -0.39 -24.00 -12.92
C GLU A 276 1.09 -23.78 -13.22
N ARG A 277 1.46 -22.68 -13.85
CA ARG A 277 2.88 -22.31 -14.05
C ARG A 277 3.58 -22.12 -12.71
N MET A 278 2.94 -21.47 -11.75
CA MET A 278 3.52 -21.28 -10.42
C MET A 278 3.64 -22.59 -9.65
N LEU A 279 2.61 -23.44 -9.67
CA LEU A 279 2.68 -24.77 -9.03
C LEU A 279 3.77 -25.65 -9.65
N THR A 280 3.96 -25.58 -10.95
CA THR A 280 5.05 -26.27 -11.65
C THR A 280 6.40 -25.76 -11.19
N ARG A 281 6.55 -24.44 -11.09
CA ARG A 281 7.77 -23.80 -10.59
C ARG A 281 8.10 -24.25 -9.15
N LEU A 282 7.10 -24.33 -8.27
CA LEU A 282 7.28 -24.83 -6.91
C LEU A 282 7.75 -26.29 -6.88
N ARG A 283 7.22 -27.15 -7.75
CA ARG A 283 7.65 -28.56 -7.89
C ARG A 283 9.09 -28.66 -8.40
N GLU A 284 9.48 -27.86 -9.39
CA GLU A 284 10.86 -27.79 -9.90
C GLU A 284 11.87 -27.44 -8.81
N HIS A 285 11.46 -26.61 -7.86
CA HIS A 285 12.27 -26.24 -6.70
C HIS A 285 12.18 -27.21 -5.51
N GLY A 286 11.43 -28.32 -5.66
CA GLY A 286 11.24 -29.30 -4.59
C GLY A 286 10.43 -28.79 -3.39
N LEU A 287 9.65 -27.73 -3.60
CA LEU A 287 8.85 -27.09 -2.55
C LEU A 287 7.44 -27.67 -2.43
N LEU A 288 7.00 -28.41 -3.44
CA LEU A 288 5.61 -28.88 -3.52
C LEU A 288 5.56 -30.33 -4.00
N ARG A 289 4.77 -31.17 -3.34
CA ARG A 289 4.44 -32.54 -3.76
C ARG A 289 3.39 -32.57 -4.86
N ASN A 290 3.09 -33.75 -5.42
CA ASN A 290 2.18 -33.88 -6.55
C ASN A 290 0.70 -33.61 -6.21
N ASP A 291 0.27 -33.91 -5.01
CA ASP A 291 -1.11 -33.69 -4.53
C ASP A 291 -1.09 -32.86 -3.23
N PRO A 292 -0.85 -31.56 -3.35
CA PRO A 292 -0.75 -30.70 -2.18
C PRO A 292 -2.11 -30.22 -1.72
N SER A 293 -2.28 -30.04 -0.41
CA SER A 293 -3.37 -29.24 0.14
C SER A 293 -3.17 -27.75 -0.16
N GLU A 294 -4.24 -26.96 -0.08
CA GLU A 294 -4.18 -25.49 -0.19
C GLU A 294 -3.13 -24.91 0.77
N ARG A 295 -3.09 -25.39 2.00
CA ARG A 295 -2.14 -24.95 3.00
C ARG A 295 -0.68 -25.19 2.60
N GLU A 296 -0.39 -26.36 2.09
CA GLU A 296 0.96 -26.69 1.59
C GLU A 296 1.36 -25.80 0.41
N ILE A 297 0.40 -25.41 -0.44
CA ILE A 297 0.68 -24.46 -1.54
C ILE A 297 1.03 -23.08 -0.95
N VAL A 298 0.24 -22.56 -0.01
CA VAL A 298 0.53 -21.27 0.64
C VAL A 298 1.93 -21.27 1.27
N GLU A 299 2.27 -22.28 2.05
CA GLU A 299 3.59 -22.41 2.67
C GLU A 299 4.72 -22.51 1.64
N ALA A 300 4.51 -23.25 0.55
CA ALA A 300 5.49 -23.38 -0.53
C ALA A 300 5.75 -22.05 -1.24
N LEU A 301 4.71 -21.22 -1.45
CA LEU A 301 4.87 -19.89 -2.02
C LEU A 301 5.73 -18.98 -1.14
N TYR A 302 5.51 -19.01 0.18
CA TYR A 302 6.34 -18.25 1.12
C TYR A 302 7.78 -18.77 1.19
N ARG A 303 7.99 -20.08 1.20
CA ARG A 303 9.34 -20.67 1.10
C ARG A 303 10.03 -20.28 -0.21
N TYR A 304 9.29 -20.17 -1.31
CA TYR A 304 9.82 -19.74 -2.59
C TYR A 304 10.38 -18.30 -2.54
N ILE A 305 9.61 -17.35 -1.98
CA ILE A 305 10.09 -15.96 -1.87
C ILE A 305 11.24 -15.81 -0.86
N VAL A 306 11.34 -16.68 0.16
CA VAL A 306 12.47 -16.71 1.09
C VAL A 306 13.77 -17.04 0.38
N ARG A 307 13.76 -17.83 -0.71
CA ARG A 307 14.94 -18.16 -1.52
C ARG A 307 15.44 -17.01 -2.39
N THR A 308 14.74 -15.88 -2.41
CA THR A 308 15.16 -14.70 -3.17
C THR A 308 16.28 -13.95 -2.46
N PRO A 309 17.10 -13.17 -3.18
CA PRO A 309 18.12 -12.31 -2.57
C PRO A 309 17.55 -11.05 -1.93
N SER A 310 16.24 -10.90 -1.86
CA SER A 310 15.56 -9.69 -1.38
C SER A 310 15.88 -9.39 0.08
N ALA A 311 16.09 -8.11 0.38
CA ALA A 311 16.51 -7.67 1.72
C ALA A 311 15.44 -7.90 2.80
N LEU A 312 14.16 -7.87 2.40
CA LEU A 312 13.03 -8.09 3.30
C LEU A 312 12.04 -9.09 2.67
N ILE A 313 11.44 -9.91 3.53
CA ILE A 313 10.36 -10.83 3.16
C ILE A 313 9.11 -10.44 3.97
N GLY A 314 8.02 -10.16 3.25
CA GLY A 314 6.73 -9.85 3.84
C GLY A 314 5.86 -11.10 3.97
N ILE A 315 5.27 -11.31 5.14
CA ILE A 315 4.30 -12.39 5.40
C ILE A 315 2.94 -11.74 5.68
N ALA A 316 1.97 -12.00 4.82
CA ALA A 316 0.63 -11.46 5.00
C ALA A 316 -0.12 -12.23 6.11
N LEU A 317 -0.63 -11.50 7.10
CA LEU A 317 -1.39 -12.09 8.20
C LEU A 317 -2.65 -12.84 7.71
N VAL A 318 -3.30 -12.33 6.67
CA VAL A 318 -4.45 -12.96 6.02
C VAL A 318 -4.11 -14.38 5.52
N ASP A 319 -2.94 -14.58 4.93
CA ASP A 319 -2.48 -15.91 4.51
C ASP A 319 -2.08 -16.78 5.71
N GLY A 320 -1.57 -16.14 6.76
CA GLY A 320 -1.24 -16.81 8.00
C GLY A 320 -2.44 -17.55 8.60
N VAL A 321 -3.57 -16.87 8.71
CA VAL A 321 -4.79 -17.41 9.32
C VAL A 321 -5.69 -18.18 8.33
N GLY A 322 -5.49 -17.96 7.02
CA GLY A 322 -6.26 -18.60 5.95
C GLY A 322 -7.49 -17.81 5.53
N GLU A 323 -7.49 -16.49 5.70
CA GLU A 323 -8.52 -15.59 5.18
C GLU A 323 -8.60 -15.70 3.65
N ARG A 324 -9.81 -15.63 3.11
CA ARG A 324 -10.07 -15.76 1.68
C ARG A 324 -10.61 -14.49 1.05
N ARG A 325 -11.25 -13.63 1.86
CA ARG A 325 -11.91 -12.41 1.39
C ARG A 325 -10.89 -11.31 1.16
N THR A 326 -10.97 -10.67 0.02
CA THR A 326 -10.16 -9.49 -0.32
C THR A 326 -10.42 -8.37 0.69
N GLN A 327 -9.38 -7.78 1.25
CA GLN A 327 -9.48 -6.71 2.24
C GLN A 327 -9.74 -5.35 1.59
N ASN A 328 -9.11 -5.11 0.46
CA ASN A 328 -9.32 -3.94 -0.38
C ASN A 328 -9.45 -4.37 -1.85
N GLN A 329 -10.54 -3.95 -2.50
CA GLN A 329 -10.78 -4.20 -3.93
C GLN A 329 -10.56 -2.90 -4.70
N PRO A 330 -9.39 -2.73 -5.36
CA PRO A 330 -9.13 -1.56 -6.19
C PRO A 330 -10.22 -1.32 -7.24
N GLY A 331 -10.54 -0.05 -7.49
CA GLY A 331 -11.61 0.34 -8.41
C GLY A 331 -13.01 0.35 -7.79
N THR A 332 -13.13 0.19 -6.48
CA THR A 332 -14.40 0.30 -5.73
C THR A 332 -14.28 1.27 -4.56
N ASP A 333 -15.42 1.87 -4.17
CA ASP A 333 -15.56 2.69 -2.96
C ASP A 333 -16.68 2.13 -2.06
N GLN A 334 -17.94 2.42 -2.38
CA GLN A 334 -19.10 1.96 -1.59
C GLN A 334 -19.62 0.59 -2.04
N GLU A 335 -19.22 0.12 -3.21
CA GLU A 335 -19.65 -1.14 -3.82
C GLU A 335 -19.10 -2.37 -3.09
N TYR A 336 -17.98 -2.18 -2.37
CA TYR A 336 -17.33 -3.23 -1.58
C TYR A 336 -16.93 -2.68 -0.20
N PRO A 337 -17.03 -3.48 0.87
CA PRO A 337 -16.70 -3.01 2.23
C PRO A 337 -15.19 -2.95 2.49
N ASN A 338 -14.47 -2.20 1.62
CA ASN A 338 -13.02 -2.00 1.73
C ASN A 338 -12.62 -1.60 3.15
N TRP A 339 -11.58 -2.26 3.71
CA TRP A 339 -11.01 -1.99 5.03
C TRP A 339 -11.97 -2.20 6.21
N LYS A 340 -13.13 -2.86 5.98
CA LYS A 340 -14.17 -3.09 7.00
C LYS A 340 -14.45 -4.58 7.24
N ILE A 341 -13.62 -5.47 6.68
CA ILE A 341 -13.78 -6.91 6.78
C ILE A 341 -12.96 -7.40 7.98
N PRO A 342 -13.60 -7.93 9.05
CA PRO A 342 -12.87 -8.54 10.17
C PRO A 342 -12.03 -9.72 9.68
N LEU A 343 -10.81 -9.86 10.21
CA LEU A 343 -9.97 -11.02 9.92
C LEU A 343 -10.68 -12.31 10.31
N ALA A 344 -10.69 -13.30 9.42
CA ALA A 344 -11.25 -14.60 9.68
C ALA A 344 -10.34 -15.72 9.17
N ASP A 345 -10.61 -16.94 9.62
CA ASP A 345 -9.95 -18.13 9.10
C ASP A 345 -10.62 -18.64 7.79
N GLY A 346 -10.13 -19.75 7.26
CA GLY A 346 -10.66 -20.35 6.03
C GLY A 346 -12.08 -20.91 6.15
N SER A 347 -12.65 -21.00 7.35
CA SER A 347 -14.06 -21.37 7.59
C SER A 347 -14.98 -20.16 7.75
N GLY A 348 -14.41 -18.96 7.83
CA GLY A 348 -15.14 -17.71 8.05
C GLY A 348 -15.32 -17.33 9.51
N GLU A 349 -14.73 -18.07 10.46
CA GLU A 349 -14.73 -17.73 11.87
C GLU A 349 -13.75 -16.58 12.13
N VAL A 350 -14.21 -15.55 12.87
CA VAL A 350 -13.42 -14.35 13.17
C VAL A 350 -12.20 -14.73 14.01
N VAL A 351 -11.04 -14.22 13.63
CA VAL A 351 -9.78 -14.37 14.37
C VAL A 351 -9.43 -13.05 15.03
N LEU A 352 -9.43 -13.03 16.34
CA LEU A 352 -9.04 -11.85 17.12
C LEU A 352 -7.51 -11.79 17.31
N VAL A 353 -7.01 -10.63 17.68
CA VAL A 353 -5.56 -10.42 17.92
C VAL A 353 -5.06 -11.36 19.03
N GLU A 354 -5.89 -11.58 20.05
CA GLU A 354 -5.61 -12.47 21.18
C GLU A 354 -5.48 -13.95 20.77
N ASP A 355 -6.10 -14.36 19.66
CA ASP A 355 -6.09 -15.73 19.16
C ASP A 355 -4.84 -16.05 18.32
N LEU A 356 -4.15 -15.01 17.82
CA LEU A 356 -3.00 -15.16 16.92
C LEU A 356 -1.87 -16.02 17.52
N PRO A 357 -1.47 -15.87 18.80
CA PRO A 357 -0.41 -16.69 19.38
C PRO A 357 -0.73 -18.19 19.41
N GLY A 358 -2.01 -18.55 19.50
CA GLY A 358 -2.49 -19.93 19.48
C GLY A 358 -2.91 -20.45 18.10
N ASN A 359 -2.85 -19.61 17.07
CA ASN A 359 -3.30 -19.98 15.73
C ASN A 359 -2.32 -20.97 15.07
N VAL A 360 -2.78 -22.21 14.87
CA VAL A 360 -1.96 -23.30 14.34
C VAL A 360 -1.54 -23.04 12.89
N ARG A 361 -2.40 -22.43 12.06
CA ARG A 361 -2.07 -22.13 10.66
C ARG A 361 -0.98 -21.05 10.57
N LEU A 362 -1.10 -19.99 11.36
CA LEU A 362 -0.09 -18.94 11.45
C LEU A 362 1.25 -19.52 11.94
N SER A 363 1.23 -20.30 13.00
CA SER A 363 2.42 -20.94 13.56
C SER A 363 3.12 -21.85 12.55
N SER A 364 2.36 -22.63 11.77
CA SER A 364 2.88 -23.49 10.71
C SER A 364 3.56 -22.69 9.61
N LEU A 365 2.94 -21.57 9.13
CA LEU A 365 3.54 -20.72 8.11
C LEU A 365 4.85 -20.09 8.61
N LEU A 366 4.84 -19.54 9.82
CA LEU A 366 6.04 -18.94 10.42
C LEU A 366 7.16 -19.97 10.62
N ALA A 367 6.83 -21.22 10.95
CA ALA A 367 7.79 -22.30 11.04
C ALA A 367 8.39 -22.62 9.66
N ALA A 368 7.55 -22.78 8.62
CA ALA A 368 8.01 -23.05 7.26
C ALA A 368 8.96 -21.96 6.74
N VAL A 369 8.63 -20.68 6.97
CA VAL A 369 9.49 -19.54 6.60
C VAL A 369 10.80 -19.56 7.37
N ARG A 370 10.75 -19.76 8.70
CA ARG A 370 11.95 -19.78 9.56
C ARG A 370 12.89 -20.92 9.21
N ASP A 371 12.35 -22.08 8.90
CA ASP A 371 13.16 -23.24 8.53
C ASP A 371 13.85 -23.00 7.18
N GLU A 372 13.16 -22.40 6.20
CA GLU A 372 13.75 -22.07 4.90
C GLU A 372 14.84 -20.98 5.01
N LEU A 373 14.72 -20.02 5.94
CA LEU A 373 15.73 -18.98 6.18
C LEU A 373 17.05 -19.53 6.76
N ARG A 374 17.04 -20.77 7.30
CA ARG A 374 18.24 -21.42 7.88
C ARG A 374 19.04 -22.20 6.86
N HIS A 375 18.51 -22.43 5.69
CA HIS A 375 19.11 -23.16 4.58
C HIS A 375 19.65 -22.22 3.51
#